data_9cb24693c69078bc3fefb243b50fc570
#
_entry.id   9cb24693c69078bc3fefb243b50fc570
#
_cell.length_a   1.000
_cell.length_b   1.000
_cell.length_c   1.000
_cell.angle_alpha   90.00
_cell.angle_beta   90.00
_cell.angle_gamma   90.00
#
_symmetry.space_group_name_H-M   'P 1'
#
loop_
_entity.id
_entity.type
_entity.pdbx_description
1 polymer ?
#
loop_
_entity_poly.entity_id
_entity_poly.type
_entity_poly.pdbx_seq_one_letter_code
_entity_poly.pdbx_strand_id
1 'polypeptide(L)'
;MKDKNKELFSEMLFGLTAAGKVFLPALAAAACLSVNVYYALVSAIVCLALSVALKKKVLSLNAFLLVPVVFVAAAAGNGALPLAVFVGSVLCVLLSLSKNQLTFPPYVKAGAAMGLAFSITVLLTTYYFGIGASGSTTFEMLKNYRYLGFHPNWRGVFFGTVTLFAMIVFPYRFKKLSKYLPAEFVSLVIPLVLNLFLNPDKNSTPVLEVGALSDMTVLSGVKSFLPLLDFSAFSGGEGLVTVMKGAFALAFVWALFKPQERKDSLSAASCGAVSALLGGFPAARRNILKYTSVSALTAVAASTLFAVLCPGIISRIPLHSLAVVFIVSAWQRVPFRLAAPVFAEKNFIGLALFFVSALVFVFFNPFIAAIICVVFSVAAGRIKK
;
A
#
# COMPACT_ATOMS: atom_id res chain seq x y z
N MET A 1 -10.37 -38.37 14.11
CA MET A 1 -8.98 -37.92 13.84
C MET A 1 -8.80 -37.38 12.41
N LYS A 2 -9.27 -38.04 11.36
CA LYS A 2 -9.14 -37.58 9.96
C LYS A 2 -9.74 -36.21 9.67
N ASP A 3 -10.87 -35.83 10.29
CA ASP A 3 -11.53 -34.56 10.04
C ASP A 3 -10.82 -33.37 10.71
N LYS A 4 -10.29 -33.55 11.92
CA LYS A 4 -9.48 -32.52 12.60
C LYS A 4 -8.20 -32.18 11.81
N ASN A 5 -7.54 -33.18 11.22
CA ASN A 5 -6.33 -32.96 10.43
C ASN A 5 -6.63 -32.21 9.10
N LYS A 6 -7.78 -32.49 8.48
CA LYS A 6 -8.23 -31.74 7.29
C LYS A 6 -8.56 -30.28 7.61
N GLU A 7 -9.20 -30.06 8.75
CA GLU A 7 -9.53 -28.70 9.20
C GLU A 7 -8.26 -27.90 9.51
N LEU A 8 -7.32 -28.48 10.26
CA LEU A 8 -6.03 -27.89 10.56
C LEU A 8 -5.24 -27.55 9.29
N PHE A 9 -5.17 -28.47 8.33
CA PHE A 9 -4.49 -28.25 7.05
C PHE A 9 -5.14 -27.11 6.25
N SER A 10 -6.47 -27.04 6.24
CA SER A 10 -7.21 -25.96 5.60
C SER A 10 -6.89 -24.60 6.26
N GLU A 11 -6.82 -24.55 7.59
CA GLU A 11 -6.47 -23.33 8.32
C GLU A 11 -5.03 -22.87 8.04
N MET A 12 -4.08 -23.79 7.94
CA MET A 12 -2.70 -23.48 7.54
C MET A 12 -2.63 -22.90 6.11
N LEU A 13 -3.38 -23.48 5.16
CA LEU A 13 -3.45 -22.95 3.80
C LEU A 13 -4.07 -21.51 3.76
N PHE A 14 -5.08 -21.27 4.57
CA PHE A 14 -5.63 -19.92 4.73
C PHE A 14 -4.61 -18.96 5.34
N GLY A 15 -3.78 -19.42 6.27
CA GLY A 15 -2.68 -18.66 6.83
C GLY A 15 -1.65 -18.25 5.78
N LEU A 16 -1.22 -19.17 4.93
CA LEU A 16 -0.31 -18.88 3.82
C LEU A 16 -0.92 -17.88 2.84
N THR A 17 -2.21 -18.03 2.54
CA THR A 17 -2.93 -17.06 1.68
C THR A 17 -2.98 -15.67 2.31
N ALA A 18 -3.21 -15.59 3.63
CA ALA A 18 -3.21 -14.32 4.36
C ALA A 18 -1.82 -13.68 4.37
N ALA A 19 -0.77 -14.47 4.58
CA ALA A 19 0.62 -14.02 4.49
C ALA A 19 0.91 -13.35 3.15
N GLY A 20 0.61 -14.02 2.04
CA GLY A 20 0.81 -13.47 0.70
C GLY A 20 0.04 -12.16 0.47
N LYS A 21 -1.21 -12.09 0.90
CA LYS A 21 -2.04 -10.89 0.74
C LYS A 21 -1.65 -9.70 1.62
N VAL A 22 -0.95 -9.92 2.71
CA VAL A 22 -0.49 -8.87 3.62
C VAL A 22 0.96 -8.50 3.35
N PHE A 23 1.84 -9.50 3.27
CA PHE A 23 3.27 -9.30 3.14
C PHE A 23 3.69 -8.79 1.75
N LEU A 24 3.15 -9.36 0.66
CA LEU A 24 3.58 -8.99 -0.69
C LEU A 24 3.27 -7.53 -1.07
N PRO A 25 2.09 -6.96 -0.77
CA PRO A 25 1.88 -5.53 -0.97
C PRO A 25 2.77 -4.65 -0.08
N ALA A 26 3.10 -5.10 1.14
CA ALA A 26 4.02 -4.38 2.01
C ALA A 26 5.45 -4.44 1.47
N LEU A 27 5.88 -5.60 0.95
CA LEU A 27 7.16 -5.77 0.27
C LEU A 27 7.25 -4.87 -0.97
N ALA A 28 6.20 -4.84 -1.79
CA ALA A 28 6.12 -3.97 -2.96
C ALA A 28 6.24 -2.49 -2.56
N ALA A 29 5.59 -2.10 -1.47
CA ALA A 29 5.71 -0.75 -0.92
C ALA A 29 7.13 -0.42 -0.46
N ALA A 30 7.76 -1.32 0.31
CA ALA A 30 9.13 -1.14 0.78
C ALA A 30 10.12 -1.00 -0.39
N ALA A 31 10.00 -1.87 -1.39
CA ALA A 31 10.84 -1.82 -2.58
C ALA A 31 10.62 -0.51 -3.38
N CYS A 32 9.37 -0.09 -3.60
CA CYS A 32 9.07 1.14 -4.34
C CYS A 32 9.50 2.42 -3.60
N LEU A 33 9.58 2.37 -2.27
CA LEU A 33 10.09 3.47 -1.44
C LEU A 33 11.61 3.39 -1.25
N SER A 34 12.26 2.37 -1.81
CA SER A 34 13.70 2.11 -1.60
C SER A 34 14.07 1.99 -0.10
N VAL A 35 13.14 1.46 0.70
CA VAL A 35 13.36 1.22 2.13
C VAL A 35 13.59 -0.27 2.39
N ASN A 36 14.20 -0.57 3.53
CA ASN A 36 14.55 -1.95 3.87
C ASN A 36 13.30 -2.86 3.96
N VAL A 37 13.43 -4.11 3.54
CA VAL A 37 12.38 -5.15 3.64
C VAL A 37 11.85 -5.33 5.06
N TYR A 38 12.62 -4.96 6.05
CA TYR A 38 12.21 -4.93 7.45
C TYR A 38 10.88 -4.18 7.66
N TYR A 39 10.66 -3.05 6.97
CA TYR A 39 9.39 -2.30 7.04
C TYR A 39 8.20 -3.14 6.57
N ALA A 40 8.38 -3.95 5.52
CA ALA A 40 7.37 -4.87 5.04
C ALA A 40 7.07 -5.99 6.05
N LEU A 41 8.13 -6.56 6.62
CA LEU A 41 8.04 -7.63 7.60
C LEU A 41 7.33 -7.17 8.87
N VAL A 42 7.73 -6.03 9.44
CA VAL A 42 7.10 -5.46 10.63
C VAL A 42 5.62 -5.16 10.37
N SER A 43 5.32 -4.55 9.22
CA SER A 43 3.92 -4.27 8.83
C SER A 43 3.08 -5.53 8.76
N ALA A 44 3.62 -6.61 8.18
CA ALA A 44 2.91 -7.88 8.07
C ALA A 44 2.72 -8.54 9.43
N ILE A 45 3.78 -8.64 10.24
CA ILE A 45 3.74 -9.28 11.57
C ILE A 45 2.76 -8.54 12.49
N VAL A 46 2.88 -7.21 12.60
CA VAL A 46 2.03 -6.40 13.46
C VAL A 46 0.57 -6.48 13.03
N CYS A 47 0.30 -6.36 11.73
CA CYS A 47 -1.06 -6.49 11.21
C CYS A 47 -1.67 -7.85 11.50
N LEU A 48 -0.92 -8.92 11.31
CA LEU A 48 -1.38 -10.30 11.54
C LEU A 48 -1.53 -10.60 13.03
N ALA A 49 -0.55 -10.24 13.86
CA ALA A 49 -0.58 -10.47 15.30
C ALA A 49 -1.74 -9.72 15.98
N LEU A 50 -1.93 -8.45 15.65
CA LEU A 50 -3.04 -7.67 16.20
C LEU A 50 -4.41 -8.13 15.67
N SER A 51 -4.46 -8.67 14.48
CA SER A 51 -5.69 -9.30 13.97
C SER A 51 -6.12 -10.49 14.83
N VAL A 52 -5.16 -11.28 15.34
CA VAL A 52 -5.42 -12.36 16.31
C VAL A 52 -5.88 -11.80 17.65
N ALA A 53 -5.08 -10.90 18.22
CA ALA A 53 -5.33 -10.36 19.56
C ALA A 53 -6.71 -9.67 19.64
N LEU A 54 -7.11 -8.98 18.59
CA LEU A 54 -8.39 -8.28 18.52
C LEU A 54 -9.56 -9.18 18.06
N LYS A 55 -9.32 -10.45 17.75
CA LYS A 55 -10.32 -11.40 17.20
C LYS A 55 -11.10 -10.80 16.02
N LYS A 56 -10.43 -9.97 15.22
CA LYS A 56 -11.01 -9.17 14.14
C LYS A 56 -10.60 -9.69 12.77
N LYS A 57 -11.23 -9.15 11.73
CA LYS A 57 -10.85 -9.39 10.34
C LYS A 57 -9.44 -8.87 10.09
N VAL A 58 -8.69 -9.58 9.25
CA VAL A 58 -7.27 -9.31 8.99
C VAL A 58 -7.05 -7.85 8.59
N LEU A 59 -6.12 -7.21 9.27
CA LEU A 59 -5.61 -5.89 8.94
C LEU A 59 -4.49 -6.03 7.91
N SER A 60 -4.44 -5.15 6.96
CA SER A 60 -3.38 -5.13 5.94
C SER A 60 -3.05 -3.69 5.56
N LEU A 61 -1.88 -3.51 4.94
CA LEU A 61 -1.48 -2.25 4.36
C LEU A 61 -2.58 -1.72 3.41
N ASN A 62 -2.90 -0.43 3.54
CA ASN A 62 -3.74 0.26 2.57
C ASN A 62 -2.85 1.02 1.58
N ALA A 63 -2.89 0.63 0.31
CA ALA A 63 -2.13 1.28 -0.75
C ALA A 63 -2.35 2.80 -0.81
N PHE A 64 -3.55 3.27 -0.54
CA PHE A 64 -3.86 4.70 -0.56
C PHE A 64 -3.14 5.50 0.52
N LEU A 65 -2.85 4.90 1.68
CA LEU A 65 -2.11 5.54 2.76
C LEU A 65 -0.63 5.74 2.43
N LEU A 66 -0.12 5.03 1.42
CA LEU A 66 1.26 5.20 0.98
C LEU A 66 1.48 6.44 0.12
N VAL A 67 0.44 6.95 -0.54
CA VAL A 67 0.59 8.15 -1.38
C VAL A 67 1.16 9.34 -0.58
N PRO A 68 0.58 9.74 0.58
CA PRO A 68 1.18 10.78 1.40
C PRO A 68 2.60 10.45 1.87
N VAL A 69 2.86 9.18 2.19
CA VAL A 69 4.17 8.70 2.65
C VAL A 69 5.23 8.87 1.58
N VAL A 70 4.92 8.50 0.33
CA VAL A 70 5.82 8.69 -0.82
C VAL A 70 6.16 10.16 -1.04
N PHE A 71 5.15 11.04 -0.98
CA PHE A 71 5.39 12.47 -1.18
C PHE A 71 6.23 13.10 -0.04
N VAL A 72 6.11 12.59 1.18
CA VAL A 72 7.00 12.98 2.29
C VAL A 72 8.42 12.49 2.04
N ALA A 73 8.59 11.24 1.63
CA ALA A 73 9.90 10.69 1.32
C ALA A 73 10.59 11.45 0.18
N ALA A 74 9.84 11.83 -0.85
CA ALA A 74 10.36 12.61 -1.97
C ALA A 74 10.76 14.05 -1.57
N ALA A 75 10.06 14.65 -0.61
CA ALA A 75 10.30 16.03 -0.21
C ALA A 75 11.32 16.19 0.92
N ALA A 76 11.34 15.29 1.90
CA ALA A 76 12.16 15.40 3.11
C ALA A 76 13.22 14.30 3.25
N GLY A 77 13.27 13.38 2.28
CA GLY A 77 14.14 12.21 2.33
C GLY A 77 13.60 11.07 3.19
N ASN A 78 14.23 9.89 3.03
CA ASN A 78 13.76 8.65 3.69
C ASN A 78 13.87 8.68 5.22
N GLY A 79 14.73 9.51 5.79
CA GLY A 79 14.91 9.63 7.24
C GLY A 79 13.70 10.24 7.97
N ALA A 80 12.97 11.17 7.32
CA ALA A 80 11.77 11.81 7.89
C ALA A 80 10.52 10.93 7.79
N LEU A 81 10.56 9.87 6.98
CA LEU A 81 9.42 9.01 6.67
C LEU A 81 8.87 8.25 7.89
N PRO A 82 9.67 7.57 8.73
CA PRO A 82 9.15 6.86 9.89
C PRO A 82 8.40 7.79 10.86
N LEU A 83 8.93 8.99 11.05
CA LEU A 83 8.33 9.98 11.92
C LEU A 83 6.98 10.48 11.37
N ALA A 84 6.90 10.81 10.08
CA ALA A 84 5.65 11.26 9.44
C ALA A 84 4.57 10.16 9.52
N VAL A 85 4.95 8.90 9.31
CA VAL A 85 4.04 7.75 9.41
C VAL A 85 3.59 7.55 10.85
N PHE A 86 4.47 7.68 11.83
CA PHE A 86 4.13 7.56 13.24
C PHE A 86 3.16 8.66 13.70
N VAL A 87 3.52 9.93 13.48
CA VAL A 87 2.67 11.07 13.84
C VAL A 87 1.31 10.98 13.13
N GLY A 88 1.30 10.66 11.84
CA GLY A 88 0.07 10.46 11.08
C GLY A 88 -0.80 9.33 11.63
N SER A 89 -0.19 8.23 12.05
CA SER A 89 -0.90 7.10 12.65
C SER A 89 -1.48 7.45 14.03
N VAL A 90 -0.78 8.24 14.84
CA VAL A 90 -1.31 8.77 16.11
C VAL A 90 -2.51 9.68 15.85
N LEU A 91 -2.43 10.56 14.84
CA LEU A 91 -3.58 11.38 14.43
C LEU A 91 -4.78 10.53 13.98
N CYS A 92 -4.55 9.39 13.29
CA CYS A 92 -5.60 8.43 12.95
C CYS A 92 -6.29 7.87 14.20
N VAL A 93 -5.54 7.56 15.26
CA VAL A 93 -6.10 7.11 16.54
C VAL A 93 -6.96 8.21 17.16
N LEU A 94 -6.46 9.45 17.24
CA LEU A 94 -7.21 10.59 17.77
C LEU A 94 -8.50 10.84 16.99
N LEU A 95 -8.46 10.78 15.66
CA LEU A 95 -9.65 10.90 14.81
C LEU A 95 -10.65 9.77 15.04
N SER A 96 -10.17 8.55 15.40
CA SER A 96 -11.04 7.42 15.72
C SER A 96 -11.70 7.55 17.09
N LEU A 97 -11.05 8.22 18.02
CA LEU A 97 -11.57 8.47 19.37
C LEU A 97 -12.61 9.59 19.36
N SER A 98 -12.55 10.50 18.40
CA SER A 98 -13.50 11.61 18.29
C SER A 98 -14.95 11.12 18.19
N LYS A 99 -15.83 11.70 18.96
CA LYS A 99 -17.29 11.42 18.92
C LYS A 99 -17.90 11.89 17.60
N ASN A 100 -17.47 13.03 17.09
CA ASN A 100 -17.93 13.57 15.81
C ASN A 100 -17.13 12.96 14.67
N GLN A 101 -17.64 11.85 14.15
CA GLN A 101 -17.00 11.20 13.01
C GLN A 101 -17.22 12.00 11.73
N LEU A 102 -16.14 12.45 11.11
CA LEU A 102 -16.16 12.98 9.76
C LEU A 102 -16.73 11.90 8.82
N THR A 103 -17.92 12.13 8.30
CA THR A 103 -18.56 11.28 7.30
C THR A 103 -18.43 11.92 5.94
N PHE A 104 -17.88 11.20 5.00
CA PHE A 104 -17.70 11.67 3.63
C PHE A 104 -18.78 11.07 2.73
N PRO A 105 -19.38 11.86 1.81
CA PRO A 105 -20.30 11.32 0.82
C PRO A 105 -19.68 10.19 0.01
N PRO A 106 -20.48 9.16 -0.39
CA PRO A 106 -19.97 8.01 -1.12
C PRO A 106 -19.23 8.38 -2.42
N TYR A 107 -19.71 9.36 -3.14
CA TYR A 107 -19.12 9.84 -4.39
C TYR A 107 -17.77 10.54 -4.17
N VAL A 108 -17.61 11.31 -3.08
CA VAL A 108 -16.31 11.91 -2.73
C VAL A 108 -15.29 10.83 -2.37
N LYS A 109 -15.70 9.80 -1.62
CA LYS A 109 -14.83 8.65 -1.30
C LYS A 109 -14.39 7.90 -2.56
N ALA A 110 -15.32 7.65 -3.46
CA ALA A 110 -15.03 6.93 -4.69
C ALA A 110 -14.12 7.75 -5.63
N GLY A 111 -14.38 9.05 -5.77
CA GLY A 111 -13.54 9.97 -6.54
C GLY A 111 -12.11 10.08 -5.97
N ALA A 112 -12.00 10.31 -4.66
CA ALA A 112 -10.71 10.36 -3.98
C ALA A 112 -9.93 9.04 -4.13
N ALA A 113 -10.60 7.88 -3.99
CA ALA A 113 -9.98 6.58 -4.23
C ALA A 113 -9.46 6.41 -5.66
N MET A 114 -10.24 6.86 -6.63
CA MET A 114 -9.84 6.83 -8.04
C MET A 114 -8.64 7.74 -8.31
N GLY A 115 -8.64 8.96 -7.78
CA GLY A 115 -7.52 9.89 -7.88
C GLY A 115 -6.25 9.34 -7.25
N LEU A 116 -6.35 8.75 -6.06
CA LEU A 116 -5.23 8.11 -5.37
C LEU A 116 -4.71 6.87 -6.13
N ALA A 117 -5.61 6.03 -6.67
CA ALA A 117 -5.19 4.87 -7.49
C ALA A 117 -4.48 5.33 -8.76
N PHE A 118 -4.94 6.40 -9.39
CA PHE A 118 -4.27 7.00 -10.54
C PHE A 118 -2.91 7.58 -10.16
N SER A 119 -2.82 8.28 -9.03
CA SER A 119 -1.53 8.82 -8.52
C SER A 119 -0.52 7.70 -8.25
N ILE A 120 -0.95 6.58 -7.66
CA ILE A 120 -0.12 5.38 -7.47
C ILE A 120 0.33 4.84 -8.82
N THR A 121 -0.57 4.78 -9.81
CA THR A 121 -0.23 4.29 -11.14
C THR A 121 0.85 5.15 -11.79
N VAL A 122 0.69 6.47 -11.78
CA VAL A 122 1.67 7.39 -12.34
C VAL A 122 3.02 7.29 -11.63
N LEU A 123 2.99 7.26 -10.29
CA LEU A 123 4.20 7.12 -9.48
C LEU A 123 4.96 5.82 -9.82
N LEU A 124 4.24 4.70 -9.91
CA LEU A 124 4.85 3.39 -10.16
C LEU A 124 5.11 3.09 -11.65
N THR A 125 4.59 3.90 -12.55
CA THR A 125 4.94 3.87 -13.97
C THR A 125 6.43 4.11 -14.18
N THR A 126 7.08 4.89 -13.30
CA THR A 126 8.54 5.06 -13.29
C THR A 126 9.25 3.72 -13.17
N TYR A 127 8.81 2.89 -12.24
CA TYR A 127 9.37 1.55 -12.03
C TYR A 127 8.93 0.56 -13.11
N TYR A 128 7.70 0.69 -13.63
CA TYR A 128 7.20 -0.19 -14.69
C TYR A 128 7.99 -0.02 -15.99
N PHE A 129 8.31 1.20 -16.38
CA PHE A 129 9.10 1.48 -17.58
C PHE A 129 10.59 1.59 -17.31
N GLY A 130 11.01 1.68 -16.07
CA GLY A 130 12.42 1.93 -15.71
C GLY A 130 12.89 3.35 -16.05
N ILE A 131 11.96 4.31 -16.06
CA ILE A 131 12.25 5.72 -16.40
C ILE A 131 12.13 6.54 -15.11
N GLY A 132 13.22 7.19 -14.70
CA GLY A 132 13.23 8.02 -13.50
C GLY A 132 12.48 9.34 -13.71
N ALA A 133 11.24 9.45 -13.25
CA ALA A 133 10.54 10.73 -13.17
C ALA A 133 10.35 11.12 -11.70
N SER A 134 10.57 12.39 -11.39
CA SER A 134 10.37 12.97 -10.06
C SER A 134 9.39 14.13 -10.14
N GLY A 135 8.68 14.41 -9.05
CA GLY A 135 7.76 15.53 -8.96
C GLY A 135 7.09 15.59 -7.59
N SER A 136 6.68 16.78 -7.17
CA SER A 136 5.97 17.00 -5.90
C SER A 136 4.47 16.66 -5.99
N THR A 137 3.95 16.55 -7.21
CA THR A 137 2.57 16.19 -7.50
C THR A 137 2.51 15.16 -8.64
N THR A 138 1.39 14.44 -8.74
CA THR A 138 1.18 13.48 -9.83
C THR A 138 1.23 14.15 -11.20
N PHE A 139 0.71 15.38 -11.28
CA PHE A 139 0.72 16.16 -12.52
C PHE A 139 2.14 16.59 -12.92
N GLU A 140 2.97 17.00 -11.97
CA GLU A 140 4.38 17.31 -12.24
C GLU A 140 5.15 16.10 -12.73
N MET A 141 4.91 14.93 -12.14
CA MET A 141 5.51 13.69 -12.63
C MET A 141 5.12 13.40 -14.07
N LEU A 142 3.83 13.53 -14.43
CA LEU A 142 3.35 13.37 -15.80
C LEU A 142 4.01 14.38 -16.76
N LYS A 143 4.16 15.63 -16.32
CA LYS A 143 4.84 16.67 -17.10
C LYS A 143 6.31 16.31 -17.31
N ASN A 144 6.97 15.81 -16.29
CA ASN A 144 8.40 15.44 -16.36
C ASN A 144 8.66 14.26 -17.29
N TYR A 145 7.72 13.29 -17.40
CA TYR A 145 7.82 12.23 -18.41
C TYR A 145 7.97 12.76 -19.84
N ARG A 146 7.35 13.89 -20.17
CA ARG A 146 7.46 14.53 -21.48
C ARG A 146 8.87 15.00 -21.80
N TYR A 147 9.63 15.43 -20.78
CA TYR A 147 10.99 15.97 -20.96
C TYR A 147 12.08 14.91 -20.93
N LEU A 148 11.83 13.78 -20.28
CA LEU A 148 12.81 12.70 -20.15
C LEU A 148 12.97 11.85 -21.41
N GLY A 149 12.05 11.98 -22.37
CA GLY A 149 11.99 11.06 -23.50
C GLY A 149 11.49 9.66 -23.09
N PHE A 150 10.94 8.93 -24.03
CA PHE A 150 10.42 7.60 -23.77
C PHE A 150 11.44 6.54 -24.18
N HIS A 151 12.31 6.16 -23.24
CA HIS A 151 13.29 5.07 -23.40
C HIS A 151 13.04 3.95 -22.39
N PRO A 152 11.97 3.15 -22.57
CA PRO A 152 11.62 2.14 -21.61
C PRO A 152 12.59 0.96 -21.61
N ASN A 153 12.81 0.39 -20.44
CA ASN A 153 13.48 -0.90 -20.30
C ASN A 153 12.51 -2.02 -20.73
N TRP A 154 12.55 -2.42 -22.00
CA TRP A 154 11.65 -3.41 -22.57
C TRP A 154 11.69 -4.77 -21.89
N ARG A 155 12.84 -5.17 -21.34
CA ARG A 155 12.92 -6.40 -20.53
C ARG A 155 12.12 -6.25 -19.25
N GLY A 156 12.25 -5.13 -18.54
CA GLY A 156 11.46 -4.82 -17.36
C GLY A 156 9.97 -4.74 -17.66
N VAL A 157 9.59 -4.08 -18.75
CA VAL A 157 8.20 -4.01 -19.24
C VAL A 157 7.65 -5.40 -19.50
N PHE A 158 8.43 -6.32 -20.08
CA PHE A 158 8.02 -7.70 -20.27
C PHE A 158 7.67 -8.39 -18.95
N PHE A 159 8.53 -8.31 -17.92
CA PHE A 159 8.26 -8.88 -16.60
C PHE A 159 7.02 -8.24 -15.94
N GLY A 160 6.88 -6.93 -16.02
CA GLY A 160 5.68 -6.23 -15.55
C GLY A 160 4.41 -6.68 -16.25
N THR A 161 4.46 -6.84 -17.58
CA THR A 161 3.31 -7.30 -18.38
C THR A 161 2.93 -8.74 -18.05
N VAL A 162 3.91 -9.64 -17.89
CA VAL A 162 3.67 -11.03 -17.46
C VAL A 162 3.00 -11.05 -16.08
N THR A 163 3.45 -10.20 -15.16
CA THR A 163 2.86 -10.06 -13.83
C THR A 163 1.41 -9.57 -13.90
N LEU A 164 1.14 -8.54 -14.71
CA LEU A 164 -0.20 -8.01 -14.92
C LEU A 164 -1.15 -9.08 -15.46
N PHE A 165 -0.71 -9.79 -16.50
CA PHE A 165 -1.47 -10.87 -17.09
C PHE A 165 -1.76 -11.98 -16.06
N ALA A 166 -0.76 -12.40 -15.29
CA ALA A 166 -0.93 -13.41 -14.26
C ALA A 166 -1.92 -12.95 -13.17
N MET A 167 -1.86 -11.68 -12.73
CA MET A 167 -2.78 -11.14 -11.73
C MET A 167 -4.25 -11.10 -12.19
N ILE A 168 -4.49 -10.87 -13.48
CA ILE A 168 -5.84 -10.81 -14.03
C ILE A 168 -6.34 -12.21 -14.37
N VAL A 169 -5.54 -13.01 -15.07
CA VAL A 169 -5.98 -14.30 -15.62
C VAL A 169 -6.06 -15.38 -14.55
N PHE A 170 -5.12 -15.41 -13.60
CA PHE A 170 -5.06 -16.48 -12.61
C PHE A 170 -6.34 -16.60 -11.77
N PRO A 171 -6.86 -15.55 -11.13
CA PRO A 171 -8.10 -15.66 -10.33
C PRO A 171 -9.33 -15.96 -11.20
N TYR A 172 -9.32 -15.55 -12.46
CA TYR A 172 -10.42 -15.82 -13.39
C TYR A 172 -10.42 -17.28 -13.88
N ARG A 173 -9.25 -17.77 -14.32
CA ARG A 173 -9.13 -19.12 -14.90
C ARG A 173 -9.07 -20.22 -13.85
N PHE A 174 -8.40 -19.97 -12.73
CA PHE A 174 -8.14 -20.95 -11.67
C PHE A 174 -8.89 -20.62 -10.38
N LYS A 175 -10.21 -20.44 -10.46
CA LYS A 175 -11.08 -20.04 -9.32
C LYS A 175 -10.93 -20.92 -8.08
N LYS A 176 -10.76 -22.22 -8.23
CA LYS A 176 -10.58 -23.17 -7.10
C LYS A 176 -9.22 -22.94 -6.42
N LEU A 177 -8.16 -22.78 -7.22
CA LEU A 177 -6.80 -22.62 -6.72
C LEU A 177 -6.58 -21.24 -6.12
N SER A 178 -7.20 -20.19 -6.67
CA SER A 178 -7.09 -18.82 -6.17
C SER A 178 -7.71 -18.60 -4.77
N LYS A 179 -8.46 -19.56 -4.26
CA LYS A 179 -8.93 -19.57 -2.86
C LYS A 179 -7.79 -19.83 -1.87
N TYR A 180 -6.80 -20.63 -2.27
CA TYR A 180 -5.69 -21.06 -1.43
C TYR A 180 -4.38 -20.34 -1.79
N LEU A 181 -4.20 -20.01 -3.06
CA LEU A 181 -3.00 -19.37 -3.57
C LEU A 181 -3.35 -17.94 -4.02
N PRO A 182 -2.83 -16.90 -3.36
CA PRO A 182 -3.12 -15.52 -3.74
C PRO A 182 -2.55 -15.20 -5.12
N ALA A 183 -3.30 -14.43 -5.91
CA ALA A 183 -2.88 -14.02 -7.25
C ALA A 183 -1.57 -13.23 -7.20
N GLU A 184 -1.38 -12.43 -6.16
CA GLU A 184 -0.17 -11.65 -5.89
C GLU A 184 1.07 -12.54 -5.79
N PHE A 185 0.93 -13.72 -5.16
CA PHE A 185 2.04 -14.67 -5.04
C PHE A 185 2.39 -15.29 -6.38
N VAL A 186 1.40 -15.84 -7.10
CA VAL A 186 1.61 -16.47 -8.41
C VAL A 186 2.20 -15.49 -9.41
N SER A 187 1.70 -14.27 -9.42
CA SER A 187 2.14 -13.22 -10.33
C SER A 187 3.57 -12.74 -10.07
N LEU A 188 4.12 -12.94 -8.87
CA LEU A 188 5.53 -12.67 -8.57
C LEU A 188 6.44 -13.86 -8.80
N VAL A 189 5.95 -15.09 -8.54
CA VAL A 189 6.74 -16.31 -8.75
C VAL A 189 7.07 -16.53 -10.22
N ILE A 190 6.11 -16.30 -11.11
CA ILE A 190 6.31 -16.48 -12.56
C ILE A 190 7.45 -15.59 -13.09
N PRO A 191 7.43 -14.25 -12.92
CA PRO A 191 8.52 -13.40 -13.41
C PRO A 191 9.83 -13.62 -12.65
N LEU A 192 9.79 -14.02 -11.37
CA LEU A 192 10.98 -14.39 -10.62
C LEU A 192 11.67 -15.60 -11.25
N VAL A 193 10.93 -16.66 -11.53
CA VAL A 193 11.46 -17.87 -12.18
C VAL A 193 11.99 -17.51 -13.57
N LEU A 194 11.24 -16.76 -14.35
CA LEU A 194 11.70 -16.29 -15.66
C LEU A 194 12.98 -15.46 -15.56
N ASN A 195 13.08 -14.57 -14.56
CA ASN A 195 14.28 -13.76 -14.35
C ASN A 195 15.51 -14.61 -14.00
N LEU A 196 15.35 -15.65 -13.20
CA LEU A 196 16.43 -16.58 -12.86
C LEU A 196 16.96 -17.32 -14.10
N PHE A 197 16.08 -17.67 -15.06
CA PHE A 197 16.48 -18.32 -16.30
C PHE A 197 17.01 -17.37 -17.38
N LEU A 198 16.39 -16.21 -17.53
CA LEU A 198 16.74 -15.26 -18.59
C LEU A 198 17.86 -14.29 -18.19
N ASN A 199 18.17 -14.18 -16.91
CA ASN A 199 19.16 -13.26 -16.36
C ASN A 199 20.07 -13.96 -15.33
N PRO A 200 20.75 -15.08 -15.71
CA PRO A 200 21.60 -15.82 -14.78
C PRO A 200 22.79 -14.96 -14.31
N ASP A 201 23.33 -14.12 -15.20
CA ASP A 201 24.46 -13.23 -14.92
C ASP A 201 23.95 -11.78 -14.71
N LYS A 202 24.28 -11.23 -13.55
CA LYS A 202 23.94 -9.82 -13.17
C LYS A 202 24.45 -8.74 -14.14
N ASN A 203 25.29 -9.12 -15.11
CA ASN A 203 26.02 -8.21 -15.99
C ASN A 203 25.33 -7.89 -17.32
N SER A 204 24.23 -8.56 -17.68
CA SER A 204 23.50 -8.28 -18.90
C SER A 204 22.31 -7.35 -18.61
N THR A 205 22.31 -6.16 -19.20
CA THR A 205 21.28 -5.08 -19.13
C THR A 205 20.34 -5.22 -17.95
N PRO A 206 20.52 -4.45 -16.89
CA PRO A 206 19.93 -4.72 -15.60
C PRO A 206 18.41 -4.59 -15.67
N VAL A 207 17.73 -5.70 -15.49
CA VAL A 207 16.38 -5.65 -14.93
C VAL A 207 16.55 -5.08 -13.54
N LEU A 208 15.88 -3.99 -13.24
CA LEU A 208 15.97 -3.38 -11.93
C LEU A 208 15.38 -4.37 -10.91
N GLU A 209 16.26 -4.95 -10.10
CA GLU A 209 15.91 -5.91 -9.05
C GLU A 209 15.77 -5.20 -7.71
N VAL A 210 14.97 -5.76 -6.81
CA VAL A 210 14.77 -5.23 -5.46
C VAL A 210 16.11 -5.07 -4.73
N GLY A 211 17.03 -6.00 -4.89
CA GLY A 211 18.35 -5.97 -4.25
C GLY A 211 19.26 -4.82 -4.70
N ALA A 212 18.94 -4.16 -5.80
CA ALA A 212 19.68 -3.00 -6.26
C ALA A 212 19.30 -1.70 -5.54
N LEU A 213 18.10 -1.66 -4.91
CA LEU A 213 17.53 -0.47 -4.32
C LEU A 213 17.65 -0.41 -2.80
N SER A 214 17.77 -1.54 -2.12
CA SER A 214 17.76 -1.57 -0.66
C SER A 214 18.68 -2.64 -0.10
N ASP A 215 19.28 -2.35 1.05
CA ASP A 215 19.93 -3.38 1.85
C ASP A 215 18.88 -4.36 2.37
N MET A 216 18.98 -5.61 1.90
CA MET A 216 17.94 -6.64 2.05
C MET A 216 18.08 -7.48 3.32
N THR A 217 19.09 -7.22 4.15
CA THR A 217 19.28 -8.01 5.36
C THR A 217 18.35 -7.51 6.47
N VAL A 218 17.52 -8.42 7.01
CA VAL A 218 16.67 -8.12 8.17
C VAL A 218 17.51 -7.63 9.35
N LEU A 219 18.75 -8.13 9.49
CA LEU A 219 19.65 -7.75 10.55
C LEU A 219 20.14 -6.30 10.42
N SER A 220 20.46 -5.82 9.22
CA SER A 220 20.80 -4.41 8.99
C SER A 220 19.59 -3.51 9.20
N GLY A 221 18.41 -3.96 8.80
CA GLY A 221 17.16 -3.29 9.08
C GLY A 221 16.87 -3.14 10.58
N VAL A 222 17.09 -4.18 11.37
CA VAL A 222 16.94 -4.12 12.83
C VAL A 222 17.95 -3.16 13.45
N LYS A 223 19.20 -3.13 12.98
CA LYS A 223 20.21 -2.18 13.44
C LYS A 223 19.89 -0.73 13.08
N SER A 224 19.35 -0.49 11.88
CA SER A 224 18.94 0.85 11.44
C SER A 224 17.64 1.32 12.10
N PHE A 225 16.89 0.40 12.69
CA PHE A 225 15.63 0.64 13.35
C PHE A 225 15.75 1.19 14.78
N LEU A 226 16.87 0.92 15.46
CA LEU A 226 17.07 1.37 16.86
C LEU A 226 17.05 2.90 17.05
N PRO A 227 17.42 3.77 16.11
CA PRO A 227 17.06 5.18 16.17
C PRO A 227 15.66 5.39 15.57
N LEU A 228 14.65 4.92 16.28
CA LEU A 228 13.23 4.87 15.90
C LEU A 228 12.63 6.20 15.53
N LEU A 229 13.22 7.30 16.00
CA LEU A 229 12.79 8.65 15.74
C LEU A 229 14.07 9.46 15.54
N ASP A 230 14.51 9.52 14.30
CA ASP A 230 15.54 10.49 13.95
C ASP A 230 14.94 11.90 14.05
N PHE A 231 15.06 12.49 15.24
CA PHE A 231 14.63 13.85 15.50
C PHE A 231 15.49 14.89 14.77
N SER A 232 16.56 14.49 14.09
CA SER A 232 17.36 15.40 13.27
C SER A 232 16.53 16.02 12.14
N ALA A 233 15.49 15.34 11.67
CA ALA A 233 14.51 15.89 10.72
C ALA A 233 13.78 17.14 11.27
N PHE A 234 13.76 17.36 12.59
CA PHE A 234 13.23 18.56 13.22
C PHE A 234 14.23 19.71 13.35
N SER A 235 15.49 19.49 13.11
CA SER A 235 16.53 20.51 13.28
C SER A 235 16.43 21.67 12.26
N GLY A 236 15.63 21.48 11.17
CA GLY A 236 15.28 22.54 10.21
C GLY A 236 13.77 22.75 10.17
N GLY A 237 13.33 24.00 10.25
CA GLY A 237 11.90 24.34 10.22
C GLY A 237 11.14 23.79 9.00
N GLU A 238 11.80 23.67 7.86
CA GLU A 238 11.23 23.10 6.62
C GLU A 238 10.99 21.59 6.75
N GLY A 239 11.90 20.85 7.39
CA GLY A 239 11.75 19.42 7.63
C GLY A 239 10.53 19.11 8.50
N LEU A 240 10.35 19.85 9.60
CA LEU A 240 9.19 19.74 10.47
C LEU A 240 7.87 19.99 9.72
N VAL A 241 7.82 21.07 8.94
CA VAL A 241 6.60 21.42 8.16
C VAL A 241 6.27 20.31 7.18
N THR A 242 7.26 19.71 6.53
CA THR A 242 7.05 18.62 5.57
C THR A 242 6.56 17.34 6.26
N VAL A 243 7.15 16.98 7.40
CA VAL A 243 6.70 15.86 8.23
C VAL A 243 5.24 16.05 8.67
N MET A 244 4.89 17.23 9.17
CA MET A 244 3.53 17.55 9.59
C MET A 244 2.53 17.51 8.43
N LYS A 245 2.87 18.07 7.26
CA LYS A 245 2.03 17.99 6.05
C LYS A 245 1.77 16.54 5.67
N GLY A 246 2.79 15.69 5.69
CA GLY A 246 2.66 14.25 5.39
C GLY A 246 1.81 13.52 6.42
N ALA A 247 2.01 13.78 7.71
CA ALA A 247 1.24 13.19 8.79
C ALA A 247 -0.25 13.56 8.71
N PHE A 248 -0.57 14.83 8.48
CA PHE A 248 -1.95 15.28 8.28
C PHE A 248 -2.57 14.69 7.01
N ALA A 249 -1.83 14.65 5.90
CA ALA A 249 -2.31 14.04 4.66
C ALA A 249 -2.64 12.55 4.88
N LEU A 250 -1.77 11.81 5.58
CA LEU A 250 -2.00 10.41 5.93
C LEU A 250 -3.27 10.25 6.79
N ALA A 251 -3.43 11.08 7.81
CA ALA A 251 -4.60 11.04 8.70
C ALA A 251 -5.90 11.35 7.96
N PHE A 252 -5.90 12.31 7.03
CA PHE A 252 -7.05 12.65 6.20
C PHE A 252 -7.40 11.54 5.19
N VAL A 253 -6.39 11.00 4.47
CA VAL A 253 -6.62 9.87 3.57
C VAL A 253 -7.15 8.67 4.35
N TRP A 254 -6.64 8.43 5.55
CA TRP A 254 -7.16 7.39 6.43
C TRP A 254 -8.63 7.67 6.81
N ALA A 255 -8.98 8.91 7.17
CA ALA A 255 -10.36 9.30 7.52
C ALA A 255 -11.35 9.08 6.37
N LEU A 256 -10.92 9.26 5.10
CA LEU A 256 -11.73 8.96 3.92
C LEU A 256 -12.09 7.47 3.83
N PHE A 257 -11.18 6.58 4.21
CA PHE A 257 -11.31 5.14 4.02
C PHE A 257 -11.48 4.33 5.31
N LYS A 258 -11.56 5.01 6.47
CA LYS A 258 -11.73 4.33 7.76
C LYS A 258 -13.00 3.47 7.79
N PRO A 259 -13.03 2.36 8.56
CA PRO A 259 -14.24 1.62 8.84
C PRO A 259 -15.32 2.50 9.49
N GLN A 260 -16.58 2.25 9.16
CA GLN A 260 -17.70 3.03 9.74
C GLN A 260 -17.90 2.72 11.23
N GLU A 261 -17.67 1.48 11.63
CA GLU A 261 -17.76 1.09 13.04
C GLU A 261 -16.58 1.67 13.83
N ARG A 262 -16.89 2.39 14.92
CA ARG A 262 -15.88 3.04 15.77
C ARG A 262 -14.84 2.06 16.32
N LYS A 263 -15.29 0.87 16.78
CA LYS A 263 -14.41 -0.16 17.32
C LYS A 263 -13.42 -0.69 16.26
N ASP A 264 -13.89 -0.90 15.04
CA ASP A 264 -13.05 -1.34 13.92
C ASP A 264 -12.10 -0.24 13.44
N SER A 265 -12.57 1.00 13.44
CA SER A 265 -11.78 2.18 13.13
C SER A 265 -10.64 2.35 14.13
N LEU A 266 -10.93 2.28 15.43
CA LEU A 266 -9.93 2.39 16.47
C LEU A 266 -8.90 1.25 16.42
N SER A 267 -9.34 0.02 16.22
CA SER A 267 -8.43 -1.14 16.12
C SER A 267 -7.50 -1.04 14.90
N ALA A 268 -8.00 -0.57 13.75
CA ALA A 268 -7.19 -0.36 12.57
C ALA A 268 -6.16 0.76 12.77
N ALA A 269 -6.58 1.88 13.37
CA ALA A 269 -5.69 3.00 13.67
C ALA A 269 -4.61 2.63 14.69
N SER A 270 -4.98 1.91 15.77
CA SER A 270 -4.03 1.45 16.79
C SER A 270 -3.01 0.47 16.19
N CYS A 271 -3.46 -0.44 15.32
CA CYS A 271 -2.56 -1.32 14.58
C CYS A 271 -1.57 -0.52 13.71
N GLY A 272 -2.06 0.50 13.01
CA GLY A 272 -1.21 1.41 12.23
C GLY A 272 -0.19 2.13 13.09
N ALA A 273 -0.59 2.62 14.26
CA ALA A 273 0.31 3.32 15.19
C ALA A 273 1.39 2.39 15.76
N VAL A 274 1.01 1.17 16.17
CA VAL A 274 1.99 0.17 16.64
C VAL A 274 2.93 -0.26 15.51
N SER A 275 2.40 -0.48 14.30
CA SER A 275 3.23 -0.79 13.13
C SER A 275 4.22 0.35 12.84
N ALA A 276 3.77 1.59 12.86
CA ALA A 276 4.60 2.77 12.62
C ALA A 276 5.65 3.00 13.72
N LEU A 277 5.28 2.78 14.99
CA LEU A 277 6.22 2.82 16.13
C LEU A 277 7.37 1.81 15.95
N LEU A 278 7.06 0.66 15.37
CA LEU A 278 8.02 -0.39 15.05
C LEU A 278 8.65 -0.22 13.64
N GLY A 279 8.51 0.93 12.99
CA GLY A 279 9.09 1.23 11.69
C GLY A 279 8.33 0.63 10.50
N GLY A 280 7.11 0.14 10.72
CA GLY A 280 6.28 -0.41 9.65
C GLY A 280 5.37 0.62 9.00
N PHE A 281 4.55 0.15 8.05
CA PHE A 281 3.58 0.97 7.33
C PHE A 281 2.22 1.03 8.04
N PRO A 282 1.41 2.07 7.76
CA PRO A 282 0.07 2.18 8.33
C PRO A 282 -0.86 1.07 7.80
N ALA A 283 -1.72 0.56 8.67
CA ALA A 283 -2.62 -0.55 8.38
C ALA A 283 -4.07 -0.11 8.20
N ALA A 284 -4.82 -0.87 7.43
CA ALA A 284 -6.26 -0.75 7.29
C ALA A 284 -6.92 -2.12 7.23
N ARG A 285 -8.24 -2.16 7.50
CA ARG A 285 -9.01 -3.40 7.51
C ARG A 285 -9.12 -4.01 6.10
N ARG A 286 -8.86 -5.31 5.97
CA ARG A 286 -9.19 -6.10 4.79
C ARG A 286 -10.09 -7.27 5.18
N ASN A 287 -11.16 -7.49 4.44
CA ASN A 287 -11.98 -8.68 4.59
C ASN A 287 -11.24 -9.89 3.98
N ILE A 288 -10.56 -10.67 4.80
CA ILE A 288 -10.03 -11.97 4.44
C ILE A 288 -10.88 -13.03 5.13
N LEU A 289 -11.19 -14.09 4.41
CA LEU A 289 -12.04 -15.21 4.88
C LEU A 289 -11.51 -15.81 6.20
N LYS A 290 -12.43 -16.31 7.00
CA LYS A 290 -12.26 -16.99 8.30
C LYS A 290 -10.83 -17.05 8.84
N TYR A 291 -10.49 -16.12 9.73
CA TYR A 291 -9.18 -16.01 10.31
C TYR A 291 -9.17 -16.61 11.70
N THR A 292 -8.48 -17.73 11.86
CA THR A 292 -8.29 -18.43 13.13
C THR A 292 -6.92 -18.13 13.71
N SER A 293 -6.70 -18.45 14.98
CA SER A 293 -5.39 -18.29 15.62
C SER A 293 -4.29 -19.11 14.91
N VAL A 294 -4.66 -20.29 14.40
CA VAL A 294 -3.73 -21.15 13.65
C VAL A 294 -3.33 -20.51 12.33
N SER A 295 -4.31 -20.03 11.57
CA SER A 295 -4.03 -19.36 10.29
C SER A 295 -3.19 -18.09 10.46
N ALA A 296 -3.39 -17.36 11.56
CA ALA A 296 -2.59 -16.20 11.87
C ALA A 296 -1.13 -16.54 12.23
N LEU A 297 -0.95 -17.53 13.09
CA LEU A 297 0.40 -17.99 13.46
C LEU A 297 1.16 -18.49 12.21
N THR A 298 0.48 -19.26 11.37
CA THR A 298 1.04 -19.74 10.09
C THR A 298 1.40 -18.57 9.17
N ALA A 299 0.57 -17.53 9.10
CA ALA A 299 0.83 -16.37 8.28
C ALA A 299 2.05 -15.56 8.78
N VAL A 300 2.16 -15.35 10.09
CA VAL A 300 3.33 -14.70 10.70
C VAL A 300 4.59 -15.54 10.45
N ALA A 301 4.54 -16.84 10.75
CA ALA A 301 5.68 -17.74 10.55
C ALA A 301 6.12 -17.76 9.08
N ALA A 302 5.19 -17.91 8.13
CA ALA A 302 5.50 -17.92 6.71
C ALA A 302 6.13 -16.61 6.24
N SER A 303 5.58 -15.45 6.65
CA SER A 303 6.15 -14.14 6.29
C SER A 303 7.55 -13.95 6.85
N THR A 304 7.78 -14.35 8.11
CA THR A 304 9.08 -14.25 8.77
C THR A 304 10.09 -15.20 8.13
N LEU A 305 9.73 -16.46 7.92
CA LEU A 305 10.60 -17.44 7.28
C LEU A 305 10.98 -17.01 5.87
N PHE A 306 10.03 -16.51 5.09
CA PHE A 306 10.32 -16.04 3.75
C PHE A 306 11.28 -14.84 3.75
N ALA A 307 11.07 -13.86 4.63
CA ALA A 307 11.93 -12.69 4.72
C ALA A 307 13.35 -13.02 5.25
N VAL A 308 13.47 -13.97 6.19
CA VAL A 308 14.75 -14.31 6.83
C VAL A 308 15.54 -15.34 6.03
N LEU A 309 14.88 -16.37 5.52
CA LEU A 309 15.56 -17.50 4.84
C LEU A 309 15.77 -17.25 3.35
N CYS A 310 14.99 -16.37 2.74
CA CYS A 310 15.02 -16.17 1.29
C CYS A 310 15.44 -14.74 0.86
N PRO A 311 16.37 -14.04 1.51
CA PRO A 311 16.77 -12.70 1.09
C PRO A 311 17.34 -12.69 -0.33
N GLY A 312 18.11 -13.73 -0.71
CA GLY A 312 18.64 -13.87 -2.06
C GLY A 312 17.58 -14.08 -3.13
N ILE A 313 16.45 -14.69 -2.81
CA ILE A 313 15.31 -14.84 -3.73
C ILE A 313 14.55 -13.52 -3.84
N ILE A 314 14.30 -12.86 -2.71
CA ILE A 314 13.60 -11.57 -2.67
C ILE A 314 14.40 -10.51 -3.45
N SER A 315 15.72 -10.49 -3.32
CA SER A 315 16.60 -9.57 -4.04
C SER A 315 16.54 -9.70 -5.57
N ARG A 316 16.18 -10.87 -6.07
CA ARG A 316 16.04 -11.20 -7.50
C ARG A 316 14.65 -10.90 -8.08
N ILE A 317 13.70 -10.47 -7.26
CA ILE A 317 12.36 -10.10 -7.76
C ILE A 317 12.48 -8.85 -8.63
N PRO A 318 11.96 -8.88 -9.88
CA PRO A 318 11.95 -7.68 -10.73
C PRO A 318 11.08 -6.59 -10.13
N LEU A 319 11.61 -5.38 -10.00
CA LEU A 319 10.89 -4.23 -9.44
C LEU A 319 9.66 -3.87 -10.27
N HIS A 320 9.76 -4.03 -11.58
CA HIS A 320 8.65 -3.88 -12.53
C HIS A 320 7.42 -4.74 -12.14
N SER A 321 7.67 -5.97 -11.70
CA SER A 321 6.62 -6.90 -11.23
C SER A 321 5.99 -6.44 -9.93
N LEU A 322 6.80 -5.98 -8.96
CA LEU A 322 6.29 -5.44 -7.71
C LEU A 322 5.45 -4.18 -7.91
N ALA A 323 5.89 -3.29 -8.81
CA ALA A 323 5.12 -2.10 -9.16
C ALA A 323 3.73 -2.47 -9.68
N VAL A 324 3.63 -3.45 -10.56
CA VAL A 324 2.34 -3.93 -11.08
C VAL A 324 1.46 -4.53 -9.99
N VAL A 325 2.02 -5.37 -9.12
CA VAL A 325 1.26 -5.94 -7.98
C VAL A 325 0.66 -4.83 -7.13
N PHE A 326 1.42 -3.76 -6.89
CA PHE A 326 0.97 -2.65 -6.09
C PHE A 326 -0.09 -1.80 -6.80
N ILE A 327 0.10 -1.51 -8.09
CA ILE A 327 -0.89 -0.80 -8.94
C ILE A 327 -2.22 -1.56 -8.92
N VAL A 328 -2.20 -2.84 -9.25
CA VAL A 328 -3.42 -3.66 -9.30
C VAL A 328 -4.08 -3.74 -7.92
N SER A 329 -3.30 -3.89 -6.85
CA SER A 329 -3.82 -3.88 -5.47
C SER A 329 -4.48 -2.54 -5.10
N ALA A 330 -4.00 -1.41 -5.61
CA ALA A 330 -4.62 -0.10 -5.42
C ALA A 330 -5.95 0.00 -6.18
N TRP A 331 -5.98 -0.37 -7.45
CA TRP A 331 -7.21 -0.35 -8.25
C TRP A 331 -8.31 -1.29 -7.73
N GLN A 332 -7.95 -2.45 -7.21
CA GLN A 332 -8.89 -3.37 -6.56
C GLN A 332 -9.57 -2.77 -5.31
N ARG A 333 -9.00 -1.73 -4.73
CA ARG A 333 -9.55 -1.05 -3.54
C ARG A 333 -10.45 0.14 -3.89
N VAL A 334 -10.49 0.56 -5.15
CA VAL A 334 -11.40 1.62 -5.59
C VAL A 334 -12.85 1.14 -5.45
N PRO A 335 -13.68 1.83 -4.64
CA PRO A 335 -15.04 1.38 -4.39
C PRO A 335 -15.99 1.80 -5.52
N PHE A 336 -15.82 1.26 -6.71
CA PHE A 336 -16.65 1.56 -7.88
C PHE A 336 -18.15 1.40 -7.62
N ARG A 337 -18.53 0.48 -6.72
CA ARG A 337 -19.93 0.28 -6.33
C ARG A 337 -20.54 1.50 -5.64
N LEU A 338 -19.75 2.34 -5.00
CA LEU A 338 -20.22 3.58 -4.37
C LEU A 338 -20.45 4.70 -5.40
N ALA A 339 -19.79 4.63 -6.56
CA ALA A 339 -19.96 5.58 -7.64
C ALA A 339 -21.12 5.17 -8.58
N ALA A 340 -21.43 3.88 -8.70
CA ALA A 340 -22.45 3.38 -9.62
C ALA A 340 -23.82 4.08 -9.49
N PRO A 341 -24.40 4.32 -8.30
CA PRO A 341 -25.67 5.02 -8.17
C PRO A 341 -25.62 6.46 -8.71
N VAL A 342 -24.49 7.15 -8.53
CA VAL A 342 -24.32 8.54 -8.99
C VAL A 342 -24.40 8.63 -10.51
N PHE A 343 -23.83 7.65 -11.21
CA PHE A 343 -23.91 7.56 -12.68
C PHE A 343 -25.32 7.13 -13.14
N ALA A 344 -25.95 6.20 -12.42
CA ALA A 344 -27.28 5.68 -12.78
C ALA A 344 -28.38 6.72 -12.57
N GLU A 345 -28.34 7.47 -11.45
CA GLU A 345 -29.34 8.48 -11.11
C GLU A 345 -29.14 9.84 -11.81
N LYS A 346 -28.12 9.97 -12.66
CA LYS A 346 -27.74 11.21 -13.33
C LYS A 346 -27.62 12.41 -12.38
N ASN A 347 -27.14 12.15 -11.18
CA ASN A 347 -26.93 13.20 -10.18
C ASN A 347 -25.71 14.05 -10.56
N PHE A 348 -25.93 15.16 -11.27
CA PHE A 348 -24.86 16.02 -11.78
C PHE A 348 -23.96 16.58 -10.67
N ILE A 349 -24.51 16.93 -9.52
CA ILE A 349 -23.73 17.45 -8.37
C ILE A 349 -22.83 16.33 -7.83
N GLY A 350 -23.38 15.12 -7.64
CA GLY A 350 -22.61 13.97 -7.18
C GLY A 350 -21.51 13.59 -8.19
N LEU A 351 -21.81 13.67 -9.47
CA LEU A 351 -20.87 13.40 -10.56
C LEU A 351 -19.74 14.45 -10.59
N ALA A 352 -20.09 15.73 -10.50
CA ALA A 352 -19.10 16.81 -10.44
C ALA A 352 -18.17 16.64 -9.23
N LEU A 353 -18.71 16.36 -8.05
CA LEU A 353 -17.92 16.14 -6.83
C LEU A 353 -17.06 14.88 -6.91
N PHE A 354 -17.53 13.83 -7.59
CA PHE A 354 -16.71 12.64 -7.87
C PHE A 354 -15.49 12.98 -8.72
N PHE A 355 -15.68 13.64 -9.87
CA PHE A 355 -14.58 14.01 -10.76
C PHE A 355 -13.64 15.02 -10.11
N VAL A 356 -14.18 16.04 -9.46
CA VAL A 356 -13.35 17.06 -8.78
C VAL A 356 -12.52 16.38 -7.67
N SER A 357 -13.11 15.50 -6.86
CA SER A 357 -12.36 14.77 -5.82
C SER A 357 -11.26 13.89 -6.42
N ALA A 358 -11.47 13.29 -7.59
CA ALA A 358 -10.43 12.53 -8.28
C ALA A 358 -9.31 13.45 -8.80
N LEU A 359 -9.66 14.53 -9.49
CA LEU A 359 -8.70 15.47 -10.11
C LEU A 359 -7.84 16.18 -9.06
N VAL A 360 -8.42 16.51 -7.90
CA VAL A 360 -7.70 17.18 -6.83
C VAL A 360 -6.49 16.36 -6.35
N PHE A 361 -6.60 15.02 -6.25
CA PHE A 361 -5.48 14.16 -5.91
C PHE A 361 -4.44 14.02 -7.03
N VAL A 362 -4.78 14.36 -8.27
CA VAL A 362 -3.84 14.35 -9.40
C VAL A 362 -3.07 15.65 -9.49
N PHE A 363 -3.77 16.79 -9.35
CA PHE A 363 -3.18 18.12 -9.58
C PHE A 363 -2.51 18.71 -8.34
N PHE A 364 -2.97 18.33 -7.15
CA PHE A 364 -2.48 18.90 -5.90
C PHE A 364 -1.72 17.87 -5.08
N ASN A 365 -0.91 18.38 -4.19
CA ASN A 365 -0.26 17.58 -3.15
C ASN A 365 -1.34 16.89 -2.27
N PRO A 366 -1.12 15.66 -1.79
CA PRO A 366 -2.10 14.90 -1.01
C PRO A 366 -2.66 15.63 0.21
N PHE A 367 -1.89 16.53 0.81
CA PHE A 367 -2.34 17.36 1.94
C PHE A 367 -3.42 18.35 1.51
N ILE A 368 -3.18 19.12 0.46
CA ILE A 368 -4.15 20.09 -0.08
C ILE A 368 -5.39 19.34 -0.61
N ALA A 369 -5.16 18.23 -1.33
CA ALA A 369 -6.22 17.39 -1.86
C ALA A 369 -7.17 16.91 -0.75
N ALA A 370 -6.62 16.47 0.38
CA ALA A 370 -7.40 16.00 1.51
C ALA A 370 -8.23 17.13 2.13
N ILE A 371 -7.67 18.34 2.30
CA ILE A 371 -8.39 19.51 2.80
C ILE A 371 -9.56 19.86 1.89
N ILE A 372 -9.34 19.92 0.57
CA ILE A 372 -10.39 20.22 -0.41
C ILE A 372 -11.52 19.20 -0.33
N CYS A 373 -11.20 17.89 -0.22
CA CYS A 373 -12.21 16.84 -0.04
C CYS A 373 -13.04 17.02 1.25
N VAL A 374 -12.42 17.48 2.35
CA VAL A 374 -13.14 17.80 3.58
C VAL A 374 -14.10 18.96 3.35
N VAL A 375 -13.64 20.05 2.73
CA VAL A 375 -14.47 21.23 2.43
C VAL A 375 -15.67 20.82 1.57
N PHE A 376 -15.46 20.04 0.51
CA PHE A 376 -16.55 19.53 -0.33
C PHE A 376 -17.54 18.66 0.44
N SER A 377 -17.06 17.85 1.37
CA SER A 377 -17.94 17.01 2.18
C SER A 377 -18.82 17.81 3.13
N VAL A 378 -18.27 18.87 3.72
CA VAL A 378 -19.03 19.80 4.57
C VAL A 378 -20.05 20.60 3.73
N ALA A 379 -19.65 21.10 2.57
CA ALA A 379 -20.54 21.81 1.67
C ALA A 379 -21.69 20.91 1.18
N ALA A 380 -21.39 19.70 0.76
CA ALA A 380 -22.41 18.74 0.32
C ALA A 380 -23.36 18.31 1.44
N GLY A 381 -22.90 18.25 2.69
CA GLY A 381 -23.74 18.00 3.86
C GLY A 381 -24.71 19.16 4.17
N ARG A 382 -24.36 20.39 3.82
CA ARG A 382 -25.24 21.58 3.97
C ARG A 382 -26.30 21.68 2.86
N ILE A 383 -25.98 21.20 1.65
CA ILE A 383 -26.90 21.22 0.50
C ILE A 383 -28.04 20.19 0.66
N LYS A 384 -27.82 19.13 1.47
CA LYS A 384 -28.85 18.11 1.74
C LYS A 384 -29.80 18.43 2.89
N LYS A 385 -29.60 19.50 3.61
CA LYS A 385 -30.52 20.05 4.62
C LYS A 385 -31.38 21.16 4.01
#